data_f6182643548ef20cccfda7520c86f7c3
#
_entry.id   f6182643548ef20cccfda7520c86f7c3
#
_cell.length_a   1.000
_cell.length_b   1.000
_cell.length_c   1.000
_cell.angle_alpha   90.00
_cell.angle_beta   90.00
_cell.angle_gamma   90.00
#
_symmetry.space_group_name_H-M   'P 1'
#
loop_
_entity.id
_entity.type
_entity.pdbx_description
1 polymer ?
#
loop_
_entity_poly.entity_id
_entity_poly.type
_entity_poly.pdbx_seq_one_letter_code
_entity_poly.pdbx_strand_id
1 'polypeptide(L)'
;LVTPFHMALLVSAINNDGVLMKPYVLDRVESSDGTLVEQYEPEEYGTLMTTDEAAILKDYMNYVVETGTGKKLSGQSYEAAGKTGSAEYSTGADSSHSWFVGYAHRDDKSDIAIAVIVEKAGVGSEYAVPIAKEVFDAYYNE
;
A
#
# COMPACT_ATOMS: atom_id res chain seq x y z
N LEU A 1 -0.85 11.72 14.62
CA LEU A 1 -0.53 12.03 13.22
C LEU A 1 0.29 10.89 12.64
N VAL A 2 -0.04 10.48 11.42
CA VAL A 2 0.69 9.47 10.65
C VAL A 2 1.07 10.04 9.28
N THR A 3 2.14 9.53 8.69
CA THR A 3 2.53 9.89 7.32
C THR A 3 2.06 8.83 6.34
N PRO A 4 1.85 9.14 5.03
CA PRO A 4 1.59 8.14 4.01
C PRO A 4 2.66 7.05 3.97
N PHE A 5 3.93 7.42 4.13
CA PHE A 5 5.03 6.45 4.18
C PHE A 5 4.89 5.45 5.32
N HIS A 6 4.54 5.93 6.53
CA HIS A 6 4.28 5.04 7.68
C HIS A 6 3.13 4.06 7.38
N MET A 7 2.05 4.55 6.77
CA MET A 7 0.90 3.71 6.42
C MET A 7 1.24 2.69 5.32
N ALA A 8 2.09 3.07 4.35
CA ALA A 8 2.59 2.14 3.33
C ALA A 8 3.43 1.02 3.96
N LEU A 9 4.29 1.33 4.93
CA LEU A 9 5.06 0.34 5.66
C LEU A 9 4.18 -0.63 6.46
N LEU A 10 3.13 -0.13 7.11
CA LEU A 10 2.19 -0.98 7.86
C LEU A 10 1.45 -1.94 6.93
N VAL A 11 0.94 -1.45 5.80
CA VAL A 11 0.23 -2.31 4.84
C VAL A 11 1.17 -3.28 4.12
N SER A 12 2.42 -2.90 3.90
CA SER A 12 3.47 -3.79 3.39
C SER A 12 3.73 -4.95 4.37
N ALA A 13 3.79 -4.67 5.68
CA ALA A 13 3.94 -5.72 6.69
C ALA A 13 2.75 -6.68 6.74
N ILE A 14 1.51 -6.18 6.57
CA ILE A 14 0.32 -7.04 6.47
C ILE A 14 0.45 -7.98 5.26
N ASN A 15 0.83 -7.44 4.09
CA ASN A 15 1.02 -8.24 2.88
C ASN A 15 2.18 -9.24 3.01
N ASN A 16 3.19 -8.92 3.78
CA ASN A 16 4.37 -9.75 4.07
C ASN A 16 4.22 -10.60 5.35
N ASP A 17 3.03 -11.16 5.57
CA ASP A 17 2.71 -12.11 6.66
C ASP A 17 3.06 -11.61 8.07
N GLY A 18 2.95 -10.31 8.27
CA GLY A 18 3.19 -9.63 9.54
C GLY A 18 4.61 -9.13 9.77
N VAL A 19 5.53 -9.39 8.84
CA VAL A 19 6.93 -8.99 8.94
C VAL A 19 7.16 -7.64 8.27
N LEU A 20 7.62 -6.65 9.04
CA LEU A 20 8.03 -5.35 8.53
C LEU A 20 9.48 -5.42 8.07
N MET A 21 9.72 -5.04 6.81
CA MET A 21 11.06 -4.90 6.26
C MET A 21 11.58 -3.48 6.47
N LYS A 22 12.90 -3.33 6.59
CA LYS A 22 13.54 -2.01 6.60
C LYS A 22 13.40 -1.39 5.21
N PRO A 23 12.84 -0.17 5.10
CA PRO A 23 12.76 0.49 3.81
C PRO A 23 14.12 0.98 3.37
N TYR A 24 14.47 0.78 2.11
CA TYR A 24 15.67 1.33 1.47
C TYR A 24 15.36 1.74 0.03
N VAL A 25 16.12 2.68 -0.50
CA VAL A 25 16.00 3.19 -1.88
C VAL A 25 17.28 3.01 -2.67
N LEU A 26 18.36 2.62 -2.00
CA LEU A 26 19.67 2.38 -2.61
C LEU A 26 19.86 0.86 -2.74
N ASP A 27 19.83 0.37 -3.97
CA ASP A 27 20.00 -1.05 -4.27
C ASP A 27 21.49 -1.44 -4.22
N ARG A 28 22.34 -0.66 -4.90
CA ARG A 28 23.79 -0.92 -4.98
C ARG A 28 24.57 0.34 -5.29
N VAL A 29 25.86 0.26 -5.03
CA VAL A 29 26.86 1.25 -5.41
C VAL A 29 27.85 0.60 -6.37
N GLU A 30 28.04 1.21 -7.51
CA GLU A 30 29.03 0.80 -8.51
C GLU A 30 30.07 1.91 -8.74
N SER A 31 31.31 1.53 -8.99
CA SER A 31 32.34 2.45 -9.43
C SER A 31 32.16 2.84 -10.90
N SER A 32 32.89 3.84 -11.36
CA SER A 32 32.77 4.36 -12.75
C SER A 32 33.13 3.34 -13.83
N ASP A 33 33.81 2.26 -13.50
CA ASP A 33 34.16 1.15 -14.39
C ASP A 33 33.14 -0.02 -14.32
N GLY A 34 32.05 0.13 -13.54
CA GLY A 34 31.01 -0.87 -13.37
C GLY A 34 31.31 -1.93 -12.29
N THR A 35 32.42 -1.78 -11.54
CA THR A 35 32.72 -2.70 -10.44
C THR A 35 31.75 -2.48 -9.28
N LEU A 36 31.11 -3.55 -8.82
CA LEU A 36 30.23 -3.51 -7.64
C LEU A 36 31.05 -3.17 -6.38
N VAL A 37 30.71 -2.07 -5.72
CA VAL A 37 31.35 -1.60 -4.48
C VAL A 37 30.56 -2.07 -3.27
N GLU A 38 29.21 -1.96 -3.31
CA GLU A 38 28.33 -2.32 -2.23
C GLU A 38 26.98 -2.76 -2.77
N GLN A 39 26.39 -3.80 -2.17
CA GLN A 39 25.03 -4.29 -2.46
C GLN A 39 24.23 -4.20 -1.17
N TYR A 40 23.00 -3.68 -1.27
CA TYR A 40 22.06 -3.63 -0.17
C TYR A 40 21.05 -4.76 -0.33
N GLU A 41 20.86 -5.55 0.70
CA GLU A 41 19.94 -6.66 0.72
C GLU A 41 18.71 -6.34 1.59
N PRO A 42 17.54 -6.92 1.30
CA PRO A 42 16.38 -6.78 2.15
C PRO A 42 16.68 -7.23 3.59
N GLU A 43 16.37 -6.39 4.56
CA GLU A 43 16.58 -6.65 5.99
C GLU A 43 15.27 -6.53 6.75
N GLU A 44 14.98 -7.51 7.62
CA GLU A 44 13.82 -7.41 8.51
C GLU A 44 14.04 -6.33 9.57
N TYR A 45 13.01 -5.50 9.75
CA TYR A 45 12.93 -4.59 10.90
C TYR A 45 12.40 -5.30 12.14
N GLY A 46 11.36 -6.14 11.95
CA GLY A 46 10.75 -6.94 12.99
C GLY A 46 9.34 -7.41 12.64
N THR A 47 8.82 -8.29 13.47
CA THR A 47 7.46 -8.83 13.33
C THR A 47 6.46 -7.93 14.06
N LEU A 48 5.47 -7.41 13.34
CA LEU A 48 4.41 -6.55 13.89
C LEU A 48 3.20 -7.34 14.35
N MET A 49 2.93 -8.47 13.72
CA MET A 49 1.80 -9.36 14.00
C MET A 49 2.14 -10.78 13.55
N THR A 50 1.41 -11.75 14.04
CA THR A 50 1.55 -13.15 13.60
C THR A 50 1.03 -13.34 12.18
N THR A 51 1.46 -14.40 11.50
CA THR A 51 0.95 -14.77 10.16
C THR A 51 -0.56 -14.95 10.16
N ASP A 52 -1.13 -15.55 11.22
CA ASP A 52 -2.58 -15.75 11.33
C ASP A 52 -3.34 -14.40 11.45
N GLU A 53 -2.82 -13.46 12.23
CA GLU A 53 -3.39 -12.11 12.34
C GLU A 53 -3.27 -11.35 11.01
N ALA A 54 -2.15 -11.47 10.31
CA ALA A 54 -1.95 -10.88 9.00
C ALA A 54 -2.93 -11.46 7.98
N ALA A 55 -3.15 -12.79 7.98
CA ALA A 55 -4.12 -13.45 7.11
C ALA A 55 -5.55 -12.92 7.34
N ILE A 56 -5.98 -12.77 8.60
CA ILE A 56 -7.29 -12.19 8.92
C ILE A 56 -7.42 -10.75 8.39
N LEU A 57 -6.38 -9.94 8.52
CA LEU A 57 -6.38 -8.57 7.99
C LEU A 57 -6.41 -8.54 6.47
N LYS A 58 -5.69 -9.43 5.79
CA LYS A 58 -5.75 -9.62 4.33
C LYS A 58 -7.18 -9.94 3.89
N ASP A 59 -7.84 -10.87 4.54
CA ASP A 59 -9.24 -11.25 4.24
C ASP A 59 -10.18 -10.05 4.36
N TYR A 60 -10.06 -9.26 5.44
CA TYR A 60 -10.87 -8.06 5.61
C TYR A 60 -10.57 -6.99 4.56
N MET A 61 -9.31 -6.81 4.19
CA MET A 61 -8.91 -5.83 3.16
C MET A 61 -9.38 -6.27 1.76
N ASN A 62 -9.35 -7.56 1.45
CA ASN A 62 -9.94 -8.13 0.23
C ASN A 62 -11.45 -7.89 0.19
N TYR A 63 -12.16 -8.15 1.29
CA TYR A 63 -13.61 -7.94 1.36
C TYR A 63 -14.01 -6.47 1.11
N VAL A 64 -13.20 -5.50 1.55
CA VAL A 64 -13.40 -4.07 1.27
C VAL A 64 -13.34 -3.78 -0.24
N VAL A 65 -12.48 -4.48 -0.98
CA VAL A 65 -12.36 -4.33 -2.44
C VAL A 65 -13.48 -5.10 -3.16
N GLU A 66 -13.82 -6.29 -2.71
CA GLU A 66 -14.84 -7.09 -3.39
C GLU A 66 -16.25 -6.49 -3.24
N THR A 67 -16.62 -6.05 -2.04
CA THR A 67 -17.99 -5.69 -1.69
C THR A 67 -18.15 -4.31 -1.04
N GLY A 68 -17.05 -3.70 -0.60
CA GLY A 68 -17.05 -2.47 0.18
C GLY A 68 -16.68 -1.22 -0.60
N THR A 69 -16.09 -0.27 0.12
CA THR A 69 -15.71 1.06 -0.37
C THR A 69 -14.54 1.06 -1.34
N GLY A 70 -13.81 -0.06 -1.46
CA GLY A 70 -12.71 -0.28 -2.42
C GLY A 70 -13.14 -0.87 -3.76
N LYS A 71 -14.42 -1.04 -4.02
CA LYS A 71 -14.98 -1.81 -5.17
C LYS A 71 -14.48 -1.37 -6.55
N LYS A 72 -14.02 -0.14 -6.71
CA LYS A 72 -13.42 0.34 -7.97
C LYS A 72 -12.11 -0.41 -8.34
N LEU A 73 -11.49 -1.10 -7.37
CA LEU A 73 -10.31 -1.95 -7.56
C LEU A 73 -10.65 -3.41 -7.90
N SER A 74 -11.92 -3.80 -7.84
CA SER A 74 -12.36 -5.17 -8.14
C SER A 74 -12.34 -5.45 -9.66
N GLY A 75 -12.07 -6.72 -10.04
CA GLY A 75 -12.15 -7.19 -11.41
C GLY A 75 -11.03 -6.71 -12.33
N GLN A 76 -9.88 -6.35 -11.79
CA GLN A 76 -8.70 -5.97 -12.55
C GLN A 76 -7.88 -7.20 -12.96
N SER A 77 -6.78 -7.00 -13.71
CA SER A 77 -5.81 -8.03 -14.08
C SER A 77 -4.89 -8.45 -12.91
N TYR A 78 -5.06 -7.86 -11.76
CA TYR A 78 -4.36 -8.11 -10.51
C TYR A 78 -5.37 -8.22 -9.36
N GLU A 79 -5.00 -8.85 -8.27
CA GLU A 79 -5.77 -8.89 -7.03
C GLU A 79 -5.37 -7.70 -6.16
N ALA A 80 -6.35 -6.90 -5.75
CA ALA A 80 -6.11 -5.77 -4.86
C ALA A 80 -6.81 -5.95 -3.52
N ALA A 81 -6.17 -5.50 -2.47
CA ALA A 81 -6.71 -5.45 -1.12
C ALA A 81 -6.41 -4.10 -0.47
N GLY A 82 -7.30 -3.59 0.37
CA GLY A 82 -7.05 -2.31 1.00
C GLY A 82 -8.16 -1.81 1.90
N LYS A 83 -7.92 -0.62 2.45
CA LYS A 83 -8.86 0.08 3.33
C LYS A 83 -8.93 1.54 2.98
N THR A 84 -10.14 2.04 2.82
CA THR A 84 -10.42 3.47 2.69
C THR A 84 -10.47 4.16 4.06
N GLY A 85 -10.18 5.43 4.08
CA GLY A 85 -10.34 6.28 5.25
C GLY A 85 -10.84 7.67 4.88
N SER A 86 -11.56 8.30 5.81
CA SER A 86 -11.92 9.71 5.76
C SER A 86 -11.44 10.32 7.07
N ALA A 87 -10.27 10.97 7.04
CA ALA A 87 -9.62 11.50 8.23
C ALA A 87 -10.05 12.95 8.46
N GLU A 88 -10.91 13.17 9.44
CA GLU A 88 -11.39 14.51 9.82
C GLU A 88 -10.24 15.35 10.40
N TYR A 89 -10.12 16.59 9.94
CA TYR A 89 -9.14 17.57 10.42
C TYR A 89 -9.81 18.80 11.07
N SER A 90 -11.12 18.92 10.97
CA SER A 90 -11.93 20.00 11.51
C SER A 90 -13.36 19.54 11.75
N THR A 91 -14.17 20.34 12.42
CA THR A 91 -15.58 20.06 12.76
C THR A 91 -16.60 20.47 11.69
N GLY A 92 -16.18 20.76 10.48
CA GLY A 92 -17.06 21.13 9.34
C GLY A 92 -17.49 19.93 8.48
N ALA A 93 -18.59 20.04 7.75
CA ALA A 93 -19.17 18.95 6.96
C ALA A 93 -18.27 18.41 5.83
N ASP A 94 -17.30 19.19 5.35
CA ASP A 94 -16.38 18.85 4.25
C ASP A 94 -14.91 18.83 4.73
N SER A 95 -14.67 18.45 5.99
CA SER A 95 -13.37 18.61 6.66
C SER A 95 -12.62 17.29 6.79
N SER A 96 -12.58 16.48 5.74
CA SER A 96 -11.82 15.23 5.78
C SER A 96 -10.80 15.10 4.65
N HIS A 97 -9.71 14.41 4.96
CA HIS A 97 -8.75 13.92 3.98
C HIS A 97 -9.21 12.55 3.48
N SER A 98 -9.19 12.38 2.17
CA SER A 98 -9.48 11.10 1.52
C SER A 98 -8.25 10.18 1.60
N TRP A 99 -8.40 9.00 2.20
CA TRP A 99 -7.32 8.03 2.36
C TRP A 99 -7.65 6.69 1.70
N PHE A 100 -6.62 6.06 1.16
CA PHE A 100 -6.58 4.65 0.84
C PHE A 100 -5.21 4.09 1.19
N VAL A 101 -5.18 2.91 1.79
CA VAL A 101 -3.98 2.11 2.00
C VAL A 101 -4.26 0.70 1.53
N GLY A 102 -3.33 0.09 0.82
CA GLY A 102 -3.57 -1.22 0.26
C GLY A 102 -2.34 -1.78 -0.46
N TYR A 103 -2.52 -2.93 -1.04
CA TYR A 103 -1.54 -3.60 -1.87
C TYR A 103 -2.23 -4.25 -3.06
N ALA A 104 -1.44 -4.61 -4.06
CA ALA A 104 -1.89 -5.43 -5.16
C ALA A 104 -0.88 -6.54 -5.45
N HIS A 105 -1.39 -7.67 -5.93
CA HIS A 105 -0.68 -8.90 -6.23
C HIS A 105 -0.99 -9.39 -7.62
N ARG A 106 0.01 -9.93 -8.30
CA ARG A 106 -0.12 -10.73 -9.52
C ARG A 106 1.06 -11.69 -9.61
N ASP A 107 0.82 -12.97 -9.95
CA ASP A 107 1.82 -14.05 -9.91
C ASP A 107 3.09 -13.79 -10.74
N ASP A 108 2.99 -13.01 -11.80
CA ASP A 108 4.09 -12.73 -12.75
C ASP A 108 4.90 -11.47 -12.41
N LYS A 109 4.54 -10.74 -11.36
CA LYS A 109 5.19 -9.48 -10.97
C LYS A 109 5.20 -9.30 -9.46
N SER A 110 6.20 -8.60 -8.93
CA SER A 110 6.28 -8.32 -7.49
C SER A 110 5.06 -7.55 -6.98
N ASP A 111 4.69 -7.81 -5.75
CA ASP A 111 3.62 -7.07 -5.08
C ASP A 111 3.99 -5.60 -4.89
N ILE A 112 2.99 -4.76 -4.91
CA ILE A 112 3.15 -3.33 -4.63
C ILE A 112 2.20 -2.89 -3.51
N ALA A 113 2.75 -2.23 -2.49
CA ALA A 113 1.99 -1.59 -1.42
C ALA A 113 1.89 -0.08 -1.67
N ILE A 114 0.75 0.52 -1.32
CA ILE A 114 0.47 1.94 -1.55
C ILE A 114 -0.24 2.57 -0.35
N ALA A 115 0.05 3.85 -0.12
CA ALA A 115 -0.75 4.73 0.71
C ALA A 115 -1.01 6.03 -0.05
N VAL A 116 -2.27 6.35 -0.23
CA VAL A 116 -2.74 7.56 -0.92
C VAL A 116 -3.45 8.46 0.07
N ILE A 117 -3.11 9.74 0.08
CA ILE A 117 -3.86 10.80 0.74
C ILE A 117 -4.18 11.90 -0.27
N VAL A 118 -5.44 12.34 -0.26
CA VAL A 118 -5.87 13.56 -0.96
C VAL A 118 -6.41 14.52 0.09
N GLU A 119 -5.69 15.62 0.30
CA GLU A 119 -6.05 16.58 1.33
C GLU A 119 -7.36 17.30 0.99
N LYS A 120 -8.24 17.45 1.99
CA LYS A 120 -9.51 18.19 1.90
C LYS A 120 -10.43 17.69 0.77
N ALA A 121 -10.38 16.41 0.46
CA ALA A 121 -11.13 15.84 -0.67
C ALA A 121 -12.34 15.00 -0.24
N GLY A 122 -12.56 14.78 1.07
CA GLY A 122 -13.73 14.03 1.53
C GLY A 122 -13.47 12.52 1.63
N VAL A 123 -14.32 11.71 1.00
CA VAL A 123 -14.34 10.26 1.21
C VAL A 123 -13.29 9.50 0.39
N GLY A 124 -12.68 8.49 1.01
CA GLY A 124 -11.60 7.68 0.42
C GLY A 124 -11.99 6.96 -0.87
N SER A 125 -13.22 6.48 -0.97
CA SER A 125 -13.73 5.74 -2.15
C SER A 125 -13.85 6.60 -3.42
N GLU A 126 -13.92 7.94 -3.29
CA GLU A 126 -14.14 8.83 -4.42
C GLU A 126 -12.85 9.40 -5.00
N TYR A 127 -11.84 9.63 -4.18
CA TYR A 127 -10.61 10.27 -4.60
C TYR A 127 -9.37 9.38 -4.44
N ALA A 128 -9.12 8.83 -3.25
CA ALA A 128 -7.91 8.06 -3.00
C ALA A 128 -7.93 6.69 -3.70
N VAL A 129 -9.07 6.01 -3.77
CA VAL A 129 -9.20 4.70 -4.44
C VAL A 129 -8.96 4.80 -5.96
N PRO A 130 -9.54 5.77 -6.72
CA PRO A 130 -9.21 5.94 -8.13
C PRO A 130 -7.72 6.18 -8.40
N ILE A 131 -7.06 6.99 -7.58
CA ILE A 131 -5.61 7.24 -7.71
C ILE A 131 -4.81 5.94 -7.46
N ALA A 132 -5.16 5.18 -6.43
CA ALA A 132 -4.53 3.88 -6.18
C ALA A 132 -4.71 2.93 -7.37
N LYS A 133 -5.92 2.91 -7.97
CA LYS A 133 -6.19 2.12 -9.17
C LYS A 133 -5.30 2.50 -10.34
N GLU A 134 -5.15 3.80 -10.62
CA GLU A 134 -4.30 4.28 -11.72
C GLU A 134 -2.82 3.86 -11.50
N VAL A 135 -2.33 3.90 -10.26
CA VAL A 135 -0.97 3.45 -9.94
C VAL A 135 -0.82 1.94 -10.12
N PHE A 136 -1.77 1.15 -9.64
CA PHE A 136 -1.74 -0.31 -9.83
C PHE A 136 -1.88 -0.68 -11.31
N ASP A 137 -2.76 -0.02 -12.05
CA ASP A 137 -2.92 -0.22 -13.50
C ASP A 137 -1.62 0.09 -14.25
N ALA A 138 -0.96 1.20 -13.95
CA ALA A 138 0.32 1.55 -14.56
C ALA A 138 1.40 0.52 -14.22
N TYR A 139 1.47 0.06 -12.96
CA TYR A 139 2.47 -0.91 -12.55
C TYR A 139 2.29 -2.28 -13.19
N TYR A 140 1.06 -2.79 -13.32
CA TYR A 140 0.79 -4.13 -13.82
C TYR A 140 0.55 -4.22 -15.32
N ASN A 141 0.28 -3.12 -16.03
CA ASN A 141 0.00 -3.12 -17.47
C ASN A 141 1.20 -2.62 -18.33
N GLU A 142 2.33 -2.32 -17.69
CA GLU A 142 3.62 -2.15 -18.36
C GLU A 142 4.30 -3.54 -18.50
#